data_475c5921ef62d68b4df5cdc53be787cd
#
_entry.id   475c5921ef62d68b4df5cdc53be787cd
#
_cell.length_a   1.000
_cell.length_b   1.000
_cell.length_c   1.000
_cell.angle_alpha   90.00
_cell.angle_beta   90.00
_cell.angle_gamma   90.00
#
_symmetry.space_group_name_H-M   'P 1'
#
loop_
_entity.id
_entity.type
_entity.pdbx_description
1 polymer ?
#
loop_
_entity_poly.entity_id
_entity_poly.type
_entity_poly.pdbx_seq_one_letter_code
_entity_poly.pdbx_strand_id
1 'polypeptide(L)'
;MNRNGKMVFRVLALFLALLLVIGTIVMPIVFADTDDEAAGDEEYEANYDEEYYGRFRGEDISISVYNWGEYLSDGSDDLMDICEEFKELTGITVYYTNFATNEELYAKIKGGNTVYDVIFPSDYMVARMIEEDMLVPLDHGNIPNMIYIDPQFSDPEYDPGSRYSVPYTWNTVAIIYNKELVDEEPTSWDILWDEKYKGQILMFSNSRDAFAIACKKLGYSMNTESEEELREAAELLIEQKSLVQAYVMDQIFDKMENNEAAIAPYYAGDATLMMPYNENIAVAFPEEGTNLFIDAACIPKNSQHKEAAEMFINFLNEPNVAAENAEFIGYATPNLAAYALLDSEVQEDEAIYPPEYVIENSEQFIHLSEETNLLMDQLWTEVMAKGGSFVKWGLPPIAAILAIIIVKAVYKAKKRAAYRRMAEDL
;
A
#
# COMPACT_ATOMS: atom_id res chain seq x y z
N MET A 1 -5.71 67.98 9.57
CA MET A 1 -5.95 66.55 9.27
C MET A 1 -7.44 66.32 9.40
N ASN A 2 -8.06 65.95 8.29
CA ASN A 2 -9.51 65.85 8.18
C ASN A 2 -10.02 64.61 8.96
N ARG A 3 -11.25 64.67 9.43
CA ARG A 3 -11.89 63.67 10.32
C ARG A 3 -11.76 62.22 9.83
N ASN A 4 -11.67 62.03 8.48
CA ASN A 4 -11.47 60.73 7.82
C ASN A 4 -10.04 60.20 7.95
N GLY A 5 -9.01 61.07 8.05
CA GLY A 5 -7.61 60.62 8.25
C GLY A 5 -7.34 60.10 9.67
N LYS A 6 -8.09 60.59 10.69
CA LYS A 6 -7.99 60.06 12.05
C LYS A 6 -8.67 58.70 12.21
N MET A 7 -9.69 58.37 11.40
CA MET A 7 -10.39 57.11 11.43
C MET A 7 -9.54 56.02 10.76
N VAL A 8 -8.92 56.33 9.60
CA VAL A 8 -8.00 55.41 8.92
C VAL A 8 -6.78 55.10 9.76
N PHE A 9 -6.22 56.11 10.46
CA PHE A 9 -5.06 55.88 11.35
C PHE A 9 -5.42 55.01 12.58
N ARG A 10 -6.65 55.13 13.12
CA ARG A 10 -7.12 54.27 14.20
C ARG A 10 -7.41 52.84 13.78
N VAL A 11 -7.91 52.63 12.57
CA VAL A 11 -8.13 51.28 12.00
C VAL A 11 -6.80 50.61 11.71
N LEU A 12 -5.81 51.34 11.13
CA LEU A 12 -4.47 50.81 10.88
C LEU A 12 -3.71 50.50 12.20
N ALA A 13 -3.86 51.34 13.23
CA ALA A 13 -3.25 51.05 14.52
C ALA A 13 -3.89 49.88 15.28
N LEU A 14 -5.19 49.63 15.09
CA LEU A 14 -5.88 48.44 15.60
C LEU A 14 -5.48 47.17 14.83
N PHE A 15 -5.27 47.25 13.53
CA PHE A 15 -4.79 46.14 12.71
C PHE A 15 -3.34 45.77 13.04
N LEU A 16 -2.46 46.76 13.28
CA LEU A 16 -1.08 46.52 13.73
C LEU A 16 -1.03 45.96 15.17
N ALA A 17 -1.93 46.40 16.05
CA ALA A 17 -2.01 45.86 17.43
C ALA A 17 -2.55 44.41 17.41
N LEU A 18 -3.46 44.08 16.50
CA LEU A 18 -3.98 42.72 16.34
C LEU A 18 -2.90 41.77 15.77
N LEU A 19 -2.08 42.22 14.83
CA LEU A 19 -0.93 41.47 14.29
C LEU A 19 0.17 41.26 15.35
N LEU A 20 0.36 42.21 16.27
CA LEU A 20 1.28 42.05 17.39
C LEU A 20 0.78 41.08 18.47
N VAL A 21 -0.52 40.94 18.66
CA VAL A 21 -1.11 39.98 19.60
C VAL A 21 -1.13 38.57 19.02
N ILE A 22 -1.29 38.40 17.68
CA ILE A 22 -1.19 37.11 17.00
C ILE A 22 0.28 36.65 16.94
N GLY A 23 1.23 37.59 16.82
CA GLY A 23 2.68 37.28 16.79
C GLY A 23 3.26 36.85 18.15
N THR A 24 2.51 36.95 19.27
CA THR A 24 2.97 36.54 20.61
C THR A 24 2.41 35.19 21.07
N ILE A 25 1.62 34.50 20.23
CA ILE A 25 1.11 33.14 20.49
C ILE A 25 1.86 32.09 19.64
N VAL A 26 2.75 32.52 18.74
CA VAL A 26 3.70 31.60 18.13
C VAL A 26 4.78 31.33 19.18
N MET A 27 4.76 30.16 19.81
CA MET A 27 5.90 29.68 20.60
C MET A 27 7.14 29.80 19.71
N PRO A 28 8.23 30.40 20.19
CA PRO A 28 9.49 30.35 19.51
C PRO A 28 9.91 28.87 19.48
N ILE A 29 9.97 28.26 18.31
CA ILE A 29 10.86 27.11 18.11
C ILE A 29 12.25 27.68 18.31
N VAL A 30 12.80 27.47 19.48
CA VAL A 30 14.19 27.72 19.78
C VAL A 30 14.96 26.65 19.04
N PHE A 31 15.51 27.00 17.88
CA PHE A 31 16.68 26.27 17.38
C PHE A 31 17.80 26.56 18.39
N ALA A 32 18.00 25.65 19.32
CA ALA A 32 19.23 25.62 20.08
C ALA A 32 20.31 25.16 19.08
N ASP A 33 21.28 26.03 18.77
CA ASP A 33 22.59 25.56 18.32
C ASP A 33 23.11 24.64 19.45
N THR A 34 22.93 23.36 19.28
CA THR A 34 23.61 22.36 20.09
C THR A 34 24.89 21.99 19.35
N ASP A 35 26.00 22.47 19.90
CA ASP A 35 27.30 21.83 19.70
C ASP A 35 27.12 20.31 19.88
N ASP A 36 27.78 19.54 19.03
CA ASP A 36 27.86 18.08 19.04
C ASP A 36 28.23 17.52 20.44
N GLU A 37 27.26 17.36 21.32
CA GLU A 37 27.30 16.35 22.36
C GLU A 37 26.38 15.22 21.91
N ALA A 38 26.97 14.04 21.69
CA ALA A 38 26.27 12.79 21.40
C ALA A 38 25.04 12.71 22.30
N ALA A 39 23.84 12.83 21.71
CA ALA A 39 22.60 12.48 22.37
C ALA A 39 22.77 11.02 22.80
N GLY A 40 22.85 10.80 24.10
CA GLY A 40 22.75 9.46 24.63
C GLY A 40 21.38 8.91 24.21
N ASP A 41 21.37 7.65 23.80
CA ASP A 41 20.19 6.85 23.54
C ASP A 41 19.27 6.90 24.79
N GLU A 42 18.44 7.92 24.92
CA GLU A 42 17.29 7.87 25.82
C GLU A 42 16.29 6.96 25.13
N GLU A 43 16.31 5.69 25.51
CA GLU A 43 15.35 4.68 25.11
C GLU A 43 13.94 5.24 25.40
N TYR A 44 13.12 5.39 24.35
CA TYR A 44 11.73 5.86 24.50
C TYR A 44 10.96 4.83 25.33
N GLU A 45 10.70 5.11 26.60
CA GLU A 45 9.83 4.27 27.42
C GLU A 45 8.36 4.50 26.99
N ALA A 46 7.78 3.52 26.34
CA ALA A 46 6.35 3.52 26.01
C ALA A 46 5.52 3.62 27.31
N ASN A 47 4.66 4.60 27.40
CA ASN A 47 3.80 4.81 28.57
C ASN A 47 2.32 4.72 28.15
N TYR A 48 1.85 3.50 27.97
CA TYR A 48 0.47 3.23 27.58
C TYR A 48 -0.52 3.59 28.71
N ASP A 49 -1.68 4.11 28.33
CA ASP A 49 -2.79 4.35 29.27
C ASP A 49 -3.39 2.99 29.73
N GLU A 50 -2.94 2.53 30.89
CA GLU A 50 -3.40 1.24 31.46
C GLU A 50 -4.91 1.21 31.76
N GLU A 51 -5.54 2.34 32.08
CA GLU A 51 -6.98 2.41 32.31
C GLU A 51 -7.73 2.22 30.99
N TYR A 52 -7.27 2.88 29.95
CA TYR A 52 -7.84 2.77 28.61
C TYR A 52 -7.65 1.35 28.03
N TYR A 53 -6.42 0.86 27.97
CA TYR A 53 -6.11 -0.45 27.35
C TYR A 53 -6.55 -1.64 28.23
N GLY A 54 -6.58 -1.47 29.53
CA GLY A 54 -7.00 -2.53 30.45
C GLY A 54 -8.49 -2.77 30.54
N ARG A 55 -9.34 -1.97 29.87
CA ARG A 55 -10.82 -2.01 30.04
C ARG A 55 -11.47 -3.32 29.62
N PHE A 56 -10.84 -4.13 28.76
CA PHE A 56 -11.32 -5.44 28.32
C PHE A 56 -10.58 -6.62 28.98
N ARG A 57 -9.65 -6.35 29.90
CA ARG A 57 -8.90 -7.43 30.56
C ARG A 57 -9.84 -8.38 31.31
N GLY A 58 -9.73 -9.68 31.02
CA GLY A 58 -10.55 -10.73 31.62
C GLY A 58 -11.85 -11.02 30.87
N GLU A 59 -12.12 -10.33 29.77
CA GLU A 59 -13.13 -10.67 28.80
C GLU A 59 -12.53 -11.61 27.74
N ASP A 60 -13.33 -12.57 27.25
CA ASP A 60 -12.90 -13.50 26.19
C ASP A 60 -13.18 -12.89 24.82
N ILE A 61 -12.42 -11.82 24.49
CA ILE A 61 -12.56 -11.06 23.24
C ILE A 61 -11.42 -11.41 22.30
N SER A 62 -11.75 -11.57 21.04
CA SER A 62 -10.80 -11.64 19.94
C SER A 62 -11.27 -10.82 18.77
N ILE A 63 -10.35 -10.22 18.02
CA ILE A 63 -10.60 -9.49 16.80
C ILE A 63 -9.95 -10.18 15.60
N SER A 64 -10.58 -10.07 14.43
CA SER A 64 -10.05 -10.57 13.17
C SER A 64 -9.60 -9.41 12.30
N VAL A 65 -8.31 -9.40 11.95
CA VAL A 65 -7.65 -8.38 11.14
C VAL A 65 -7.37 -8.93 9.75
N TYR A 66 -7.66 -8.15 8.70
CA TYR A 66 -7.39 -8.49 7.31
C TYR A 66 -6.61 -7.38 6.65
N ASN A 67 -5.34 -7.63 6.37
CA ASN A 67 -4.36 -6.65 5.93
C ASN A 67 -3.59 -7.15 4.71
N TRP A 68 -2.70 -6.34 4.16
CA TRP A 68 -1.73 -6.72 3.12
C TRP A 68 -0.70 -7.71 3.68
N GLY A 69 0.05 -8.37 2.78
CA GLY A 69 1.25 -9.13 3.18
C GLY A 69 2.37 -8.19 3.64
N GLU A 70 3.23 -8.61 4.57
CA GLU A 70 4.35 -7.84 5.11
C GLU A 70 3.96 -6.42 5.56
N TYR A 71 2.81 -6.26 6.21
CA TYR A 71 2.19 -4.96 6.48
C TYR A 71 1.85 -4.72 7.95
N LEU A 72 2.39 -5.52 8.85
CA LEU A 72 2.29 -5.39 10.30
C LEU A 72 3.47 -6.11 10.94
N SER A 73 4.23 -5.43 11.78
CA SER A 73 5.39 -5.98 12.46
C SER A 73 5.01 -7.21 13.30
N ASP A 74 5.75 -8.30 13.09
CA ASP A 74 5.50 -9.63 13.62
C ASP A 74 6.59 -10.12 14.62
N GLY A 75 7.45 -9.20 15.05
CA GLY A 75 8.55 -9.50 15.97
C GLY A 75 9.84 -9.97 15.28
N SER A 76 9.89 -9.99 13.95
CA SER A 76 11.14 -10.22 13.22
C SER A 76 12.04 -8.97 13.27
N ASP A 77 13.31 -9.14 12.92
CA ASP A 77 14.33 -8.08 12.85
C ASP A 77 14.53 -7.27 14.15
N ASP A 78 14.28 -7.92 15.30
CA ASP A 78 14.33 -7.32 16.63
C ASP A 78 13.27 -6.22 16.88
N LEU A 79 12.24 -6.14 16.03
CA LEU A 79 11.11 -5.22 16.15
C LEU A 79 9.99 -5.82 17.01
N MET A 80 8.99 -4.98 17.36
CA MET A 80 7.82 -5.39 18.16
C MET A 80 6.91 -6.39 17.42
N ASP A 81 6.48 -7.48 18.09
CA ASP A 81 5.28 -8.21 17.65
C ASP A 81 4.03 -7.46 18.11
N ILE A 82 3.46 -6.68 17.19
CA ILE A 82 2.32 -5.80 17.49
C ILE A 82 1.10 -6.59 17.98
N CYS A 83 0.86 -7.78 17.46
CA CYS A 83 -0.28 -8.60 17.88
C CYS A 83 -0.12 -9.14 19.30
N GLU A 84 1.08 -9.61 19.67
CA GLU A 84 1.35 -10.10 21.02
C GLU A 84 1.42 -8.94 22.03
N GLU A 85 2.06 -7.81 21.69
CA GLU A 85 2.11 -6.64 22.58
C GLU A 85 0.69 -6.10 22.87
N PHE A 86 -0.16 -5.98 21.83
CA PHE A 86 -1.55 -5.60 22.02
C PHE A 86 -2.30 -6.57 22.93
N LYS A 87 -2.09 -7.87 22.76
CA LYS A 87 -2.72 -8.90 23.57
C LYS A 87 -2.23 -8.87 25.01
N GLU A 88 -0.92 -8.67 25.26
CA GLU A 88 -0.37 -8.54 26.60
C GLU A 88 -0.95 -7.33 27.33
N LEU A 89 -1.05 -6.22 26.61
CA LEU A 89 -1.57 -4.97 27.12
C LEU A 89 -3.08 -5.02 27.42
N THR A 90 -3.88 -5.63 26.55
CA THR A 90 -5.36 -5.53 26.57
C THR A 90 -6.07 -6.82 26.98
N GLY A 91 -5.43 -7.98 26.78
CA GLY A 91 -6.06 -9.31 26.88
C GLY A 91 -6.84 -9.72 25.62
N ILE A 92 -6.88 -8.89 24.57
CA ILE A 92 -7.59 -9.17 23.32
C ILE A 92 -6.68 -9.95 22.37
N THR A 93 -7.14 -11.10 21.87
CA THR A 93 -6.37 -11.87 20.87
C THR A 93 -6.65 -11.34 19.47
N VAL A 94 -5.59 -11.13 18.67
CA VAL A 94 -5.69 -10.72 17.26
C VAL A 94 -5.50 -11.93 16.34
N TYR A 95 -6.48 -12.20 15.47
CA TYR A 95 -6.36 -13.17 14.38
C TYR A 95 -6.04 -12.43 13.08
N TYR A 96 -4.79 -12.50 12.65
CA TYR A 96 -4.28 -11.79 11.50
C TYR A 96 -4.29 -12.66 10.24
N THR A 97 -4.78 -12.11 9.12
CA THR A 97 -4.82 -12.76 7.80
C THR A 97 -4.58 -11.73 6.70
N ASN A 98 -4.11 -12.19 5.53
CA ASN A 98 -3.65 -11.32 4.45
C ASN A 98 -4.51 -11.42 3.20
N PHE A 99 -4.49 -10.35 2.40
CA PHE A 99 -5.00 -10.29 1.03
C PHE A 99 -3.93 -9.72 0.10
N ALA A 100 -4.09 -9.95 -1.21
CA ALA A 100 -3.11 -9.53 -2.21
C ALA A 100 -3.55 -8.29 -3.01
N THR A 101 -4.86 -7.98 -3.08
CA THR A 101 -5.39 -6.83 -3.82
C THR A 101 -6.61 -6.24 -3.14
N ASN A 102 -6.86 -4.93 -3.36
CA ASN A 102 -8.07 -4.27 -2.87
C ASN A 102 -9.36 -4.95 -3.38
N GLU A 103 -9.34 -5.50 -4.58
CA GLU A 103 -10.47 -6.20 -5.19
C GLU A 103 -10.76 -7.53 -4.48
N GLU A 104 -9.71 -8.24 -4.04
CA GLU A 104 -9.84 -9.45 -3.20
C GLU A 104 -10.46 -9.10 -1.84
N LEU A 105 -9.92 -8.08 -1.16
CA LEU A 105 -10.47 -7.57 0.09
C LEU A 105 -11.95 -7.20 -0.08
N TYR A 106 -12.26 -6.36 -1.05
CA TYR A 106 -13.62 -5.93 -1.33
C TYR A 106 -14.58 -7.10 -1.58
N ALA A 107 -14.20 -8.04 -2.46
CA ALA A 107 -15.03 -9.21 -2.77
C ALA A 107 -15.27 -10.07 -1.52
N LYS A 108 -14.25 -10.21 -0.66
CA LYS A 108 -14.31 -10.96 0.59
C LYS A 108 -15.28 -10.33 1.59
N ILE A 109 -15.17 -9.01 1.80
CA ILE A 109 -16.05 -8.27 2.71
C ILE A 109 -17.49 -8.24 2.18
N LYS A 110 -17.68 -7.96 0.88
CA LYS A 110 -18.99 -7.94 0.22
C LYS A 110 -19.67 -9.31 0.25
N GLY A 111 -18.90 -10.38 0.15
CA GLY A 111 -19.41 -11.75 0.24
C GLY A 111 -19.98 -12.12 1.62
N GLY A 112 -19.55 -11.44 2.69
CA GLY A 112 -20.13 -11.54 4.04
C GLY A 112 -19.98 -12.90 4.74
N ASN A 113 -19.23 -13.84 4.14
CA ASN A 113 -19.06 -15.20 4.70
C ASN A 113 -18.03 -15.26 5.84
N THR A 114 -17.20 -14.26 5.95
CA THR A 114 -16.20 -14.12 7.01
C THR A 114 -16.41 -12.75 7.67
N VAL A 115 -16.32 -12.71 8.98
CA VAL A 115 -16.39 -11.48 9.76
C VAL A 115 -14.97 -11.02 10.04
N TYR A 116 -14.69 -9.78 9.69
CA TYR A 116 -13.46 -9.10 10.07
C TYR A 116 -13.82 -7.88 10.93
N ASP A 117 -12.91 -7.51 11.83
CA ASP A 117 -13.11 -6.38 12.72
C ASP A 117 -12.28 -5.17 12.29
N VAL A 118 -11.08 -5.39 11.71
CA VAL A 118 -10.25 -4.33 11.12
C VAL A 118 -9.77 -4.75 9.75
N ILE A 119 -9.80 -3.81 8.79
CA ILE A 119 -9.31 -3.98 7.42
C ILE A 119 -8.50 -2.76 6.99
N PHE A 120 -7.58 -2.93 6.04
CA PHE A 120 -6.66 -1.88 5.58
C PHE A 120 -6.73 -1.66 4.06
N PRO A 121 -7.83 -1.12 3.53
CA PRO A 121 -7.95 -0.78 2.12
C PRO A 121 -7.19 0.50 1.78
N SER A 122 -6.81 0.65 0.50
CA SER A 122 -6.32 1.91 -0.03
C SER A 122 -7.45 2.94 -0.20
N ASP A 123 -7.09 4.20 -0.29
CA ASP A 123 -7.93 5.38 -0.37
C ASP A 123 -9.17 5.25 -1.29
N TYR A 124 -8.98 4.88 -2.57
CA TYR A 124 -10.07 4.72 -3.53
C TYR A 124 -11.05 3.58 -3.14
N MET A 125 -10.53 2.54 -2.47
CA MET A 125 -11.34 1.44 -2.00
C MET A 125 -12.10 1.82 -0.73
N VAL A 126 -11.51 2.64 0.15
CA VAL A 126 -12.24 3.26 1.29
C VAL A 126 -13.42 4.06 0.77
N ALA A 127 -13.21 4.95 -0.22
CA ALA A 127 -14.27 5.75 -0.84
C ALA A 127 -15.41 4.86 -1.36
N ARG A 128 -15.08 3.81 -2.11
CA ARG A 128 -16.04 2.83 -2.62
C ARG A 128 -16.83 2.14 -1.50
N MET A 129 -16.13 1.67 -0.47
CA MET A 129 -16.77 0.95 0.63
C MET A 129 -17.67 1.86 1.47
N ILE A 130 -17.35 3.16 1.57
CA ILE A 130 -18.24 4.17 2.18
C ILE A 130 -19.50 4.35 1.34
N GLU A 131 -19.35 4.55 0.03
CA GLU A 131 -20.49 4.72 -0.88
C GLU A 131 -21.45 3.52 -0.86
N GLU A 132 -20.91 2.31 -0.79
CA GLU A 132 -21.68 1.06 -0.73
C GLU A 132 -22.16 0.72 0.70
N ASP A 133 -21.99 1.60 1.69
CA ASP A 133 -22.44 1.41 3.09
C ASP A 133 -21.87 0.12 3.72
N MET A 134 -20.58 -0.15 3.46
CA MET A 134 -19.88 -1.36 3.92
C MET A 134 -19.07 -1.15 5.20
N LEU A 135 -18.86 0.09 5.63
CA LEU A 135 -18.07 0.46 6.81
C LEU A 135 -18.96 1.02 7.92
N VAL A 136 -18.47 1.00 9.16
CA VAL A 136 -19.12 1.70 10.29
C VAL A 136 -18.39 2.99 10.59
N PRO A 137 -19.12 4.07 10.97
CA PRO A 137 -18.47 5.28 11.47
C PRO A 137 -17.66 4.99 12.73
N LEU A 138 -16.45 5.55 12.80
CA LEU A 138 -15.58 5.46 13.96
C LEU A 138 -16.07 6.40 15.09
N ASP A 139 -15.80 6.00 16.31
CA ASP A 139 -15.91 6.88 17.48
C ASP A 139 -14.49 7.40 17.81
N HIS A 140 -14.21 8.64 17.42
CA HIS A 140 -12.91 9.27 17.68
C HIS A 140 -12.59 9.39 19.18
N GLY A 141 -13.59 9.32 20.06
CA GLY A 141 -13.38 9.24 21.50
C GLY A 141 -12.71 7.94 21.95
N ASN A 142 -12.81 6.90 21.14
CA ASN A 142 -12.10 5.62 21.32
C ASN A 142 -10.76 5.54 20.57
N ILE A 143 -10.38 6.58 19.84
CA ILE A 143 -9.13 6.63 19.05
C ILE A 143 -8.40 7.96 19.35
N PRO A 144 -8.03 8.22 20.63
CA PRO A 144 -7.40 9.49 21.00
C PRO A 144 -6.08 9.77 20.28
N ASN A 145 -5.35 8.75 19.85
CA ASN A 145 -4.07 8.89 19.15
C ASN A 145 -4.19 9.44 17.71
N MET A 146 -5.41 9.62 17.19
CA MET A 146 -5.62 10.39 15.95
C MET A 146 -5.05 11.83 16.03
N ILE A 147 -4.80 12.35 17.25
CA ILE A 147 -4.15 13.66 17.45
C ILE A 147 -2.73 13.72 16.84
N TYR A 148 -2.08 12.57 16.67
CA TYR A 148 -0.73 12.49 16.11
C TYR A 148 -0.71 12.44 14.58
N ILE A 149 -1.87 12.22 13.92
CA ILE A 149 -1.95 12.19 12.46
C ILE A 149 -1.68 13.58 11.89
N ASP A 150 -0.79 13.65 10.90
CA ASP A 150 -0.47 14.86 10.17
C ASP A 150 -1.75 15.51 9.63
N PRO A 151 -1.95 16.83 9.82
CA PRO A 151 -3.09 17.55 9.30
C PRO A 151 -3.34 17.35 7.79
N GLN A 152 -2.33 17.09 6.97
CA GLN A 152 -2.49 16.82 5.55
C GLN A 152 -3.25 15.51 5.26
N PHE A 153 -3.24 14.55 6.19
CA PHE A 153 -3.94 13.26 6.08
C PHE A 153 -5.20 13.17 6.96
N SER A 154 -5.47 14.18 7.81
CA SER A 154 -6.52 14.10 8.84
C SER A 154 -7.95 14.39 8.34
N ASP A 155 -8.10 14.89 7.09
CA ASP A 155 -9.40 15.17 6.46
C ASP A 155 -9.31 14.83 4.96
N PRO A 156 -9.10 13.55 4.60
CA PRO A 156 -8.85 13.17 3.23
C PRO A 156 -10.13 13.24 2.38
N GLU A 157 -9.97 13.54 1.08
CA GLU A 157 -11.10 13.65 0.14
C GLU A 157 -11.90 12.34 0.03
N TYR A 158 -11.26 11.19 0.21
CA TYR A 158 -11.92 9.88 0.15
C TYR A 158 -12.80 9.56 1.38
N ASP A 159 -12.56 10.24 2.51
CA ASP A 159 -13.33 10.10 3.77
C ASP A 159 -13.39 11.44 4.52
N PRO A 160 -14.21 12.40 4.09
CA PRO A 160 -14.29 13.72 4.72
C PRO A 160 -14.59 13.65 6.22
N GLY A 161 -13.73 14.28 7.01
CA GLY A 161 -13.77 14.28 8.48
C GLY A 161 -13.25 12.98 9.09
N SER A 162 -12.53 12.13 8.35
CA SER A 162 -11.99 10.83 8.81
C SER A 162 -13.02 10.02 9.58
N ARG A 163 -14.22 9.96 9.01
CA ARG A 163 -15.39 9.42 9.69
C ARG A 163 -15.38 7.90 9.77
N TYR A 164 -14.76 7.24 8.81
CA TYR A 164 -14.79 5.78 8.63
C TYR A 164 -13.40 5.14 8.64
N SER A 165 -12.35 5.97 8.56
CA SER A 165 -10.99 5.50 8.39
C SER A 165 -9.99 6.29 9.24
N VAL A 166 -8.88 5.64 9.57
CA VAL A 166 -7.69 6.28 10.15
C VAL A 166 -6.52 5.98 9.21
N PRO A 167 -5.82 7.01 8.67
CA PRO A 167 -4.62 6.79 7.86
C PRO A 167 -3.62 5.91 8.59
N TYR A 168 -3.05 4.94 7.90
CA TYR A 168 -2.15 3.94 8.47
C TYR A 168 -0.73 4.07 7.92
N THR A 169 -0.59 4.08 6.60
CA THR A 169 0.65 4.30 5.87
C THR A 169 0.37 5.09 4.61
N TRP A 170 1.41 5.68 4.04
CA TRP A 170 1.35 6.29 2.71
C TRP A 170 2.67 6.10 1.97
N ASN A 171 2.65 6.09 0.66
CA ASN A 171 3.85 6.06 -0.17
C ASN A 171 3.50 6.39 -1.64
N THR A 172 4.45 6.23 -2.55
CA THR A 172 4.27 6.45 -3.99
C THR A 172 4.69 5.22 -4.79
N VAL A 173 4.20 5.12 -6.02
CA VAL A 173 4.72 4.17 -6.99
C VAL A 173 5.96 4.78 -7.67
N ALA A 174 7.02 4.00 -7.82
CA ALA A 174 8.28 4.44 -8.42
C ALA A 174 8.79 3.43 -9.46
N ILE A 175 9.90 3.77 -10.10
CA ILE A 175 10.66 2.86 -10.94
C ILE A 175 11.75 2.24 -10.07
N ILE A 176 11.60 0.96 -9.71
CA ILE A 176 12.65 0.18 -9.06
C ILE A 176 13.53 -0.40 -10.15
N TYR A 177 14.84 -0.17 -10.07
CA TYR A 177 15.76 -0.61 -11.09
C TYR A 177 17.07 -1.14 -10.51
N ASN A 178 17.77 -1.96 -11.30
CA ASN A 178 19.08 -2.51 -10.95
C ASN A 178 20.19 -1.70 -11.64
N LYS A 179 21.03 -1.02 -10.86
CA LYS A 179 22.13 -0.13 -11.32
C LYS A 179 23.21 -0.84 -12.16
N GLU A 180 23.34 -2.17 -12.05
CA GLU A 180 24.27 -2.94 -12.90
C GLU A 180 23.67 -3.28 -14.26
N LEU A 181 22.35 -3.32 -14.38
CA LEU A 181 21.61 -3.72 -15.59
C LEU A 181 21.07 -2.52 -16.37
N VAL A 182 20.91 -1.38 -15.71
CA VAL A 182 20.42 -0.12 -16.28
C VAL A 182 21.53 0.91 -16.24
N ASP A 183 21.93 1.43 -17.42
CA ASP A 183 23.12 2.25 -17.58
C ASP A 183 23.00 3.66 -16.97
N GLU A 184 21.78 4.21 -16.95
CA GLU A 184 21.46 5.56 -16.47
C GLU A 184 20.21 5.52 -15.61
N GLU A 185 20.13 6.38 -14.61
CA GLU A 185 18.97 6.53 -13.75
C GLU A 185 17.71 6.86 -14.58
N PRO A 186 16.62 6.10 -14.44
CA PRO A 186 15.38 6.37 -15.16
C PRO A 186 14.73 7.67 -14.69
N THR A 187 14.24 8.49 -15.62
CA THR A 187 13.50 9.72 -15.32
C THR A 187 12.07 9.72 -15.88
N SER A 188 11.66 8.65 -16.56
CA SER A 188 10.41 8.58 -17.29
C SER A 188 9.88 7.15 -17.32
N TRP A 189 8.56 7.00 -17.31
CA TRP A 189 7.88 5.73 -17.56
C TRP A 189 8.22 5.14 -18.94
N ASP A 190 8.81 5.92 -19.86
CA ASP A 190 9.25 5.47 -21.18
C ASP A 190 10.18 4.26 -21.13
N ILE A 191 10.98 4.14 -20.07
CA ILE A 191 11.92 3.03 -19.88
C ILE A 191 11.23 1.67 -19.88
N LEU A 192 9.96 1.60 -19.45
CA LEU A 192 9.16 0.37 -19.44
C LEU A 192 8.73 -0.07 -20.85
N TRP A 193 8.98 0.74 -21.89
CA TRP A 193 8.75 0.46 -23.30
C TRP A 193 10.03 0.40 -24.12
N ASP A 194 11.20 0.46 -23.47
CA ASP A 194 12.47 0.39 -24.17
C ASP A 194 12.81 -1.06 -24.57
N GLU A 195 12.93 -1.30 -25.87
CA GLU A 195 13.33 -2.61 -26.46
C GLU A 195 14.69 -3.12 -25.91
N LYS A 196 15.56 -2.23 -25.41
CA LYS A 196 16.85 -2.58 -24.78
C LYS A 196 16.65 -3.52 -23.58
N TYR A 197 15.58 -3.36 -22.84
CA TYR A 197 15.30 -4.14 -21.63
C TYR A 197 14.30 -5.27 -21.85
N LYS A 198 14.07 -5.65 -23.10
CA LYS A 198 13.15 -6.73 -23.45
C LYS A 198 13.41 -8.02 -22.68
N GLY A 199 12.38 -8.52 -21.98
CA GLY A 199 12.46 -9.72 -21.16
C GLY A 199 13.15 -9.50 -19.80
N GLN A 200 13.41 -8.23 -19.44
CA GLN A 200 13.96 -7.82 -18.15
C GLN A 200 13.07 -6.79 -17.43
N ILE A 201 11.90 -6.50 -17.96
CA ILE A 201 10.91 -5.59 -17.41
C ILE A 201 9.87 -6.42 -16.66
N LEU A 202 9.61 -6.09 -15.42
CA LEU A 202 8.41 -6.53 -14.69
C LEU A 202 7.29 -5.49 -14.86
N MET A 203 6.07 -5.89 -14.65
CA MET A 203 4.91 -5.00 -14.67
C MET A 203 3.90 -5.46 -13.62
N PHE A 204 3.09 -4.55 -13.12
CA PHE A 204 2.00 -4.88 -12.20
C PHE A 204 1.04 -5.90 -12.79
N SER A 205 0.64 -6.89 -11.99
CA SER A 205 -0.50 -7.76 -12.30
C SER A 205 -1.84 -7.15 -11.87
N ASN A 206 -1.82 -6.06 -11.13
CA ASN A 206 -2.95 -5.22 -10.77
C ASN A 206 -3.29 -4.29 -11.94
N SER A 207 -4.55 -4.31 -12.39
CA SER A 207 -5.01 -3.51 -13.53
C SER A 207 -4.95 -2.01 -13.25
N ARG A 208 -5.35 -1.60 -12.04
CA ARG A 208 -5.44 -0.17 -11.68
C ARG A 208 -4.09 0.53 -11.81
N ASP A 209 -3.03 -0.06 -11.23
CA ASP A 209 -1.68 0.48 -11.30
C ASP A 209 -1.10 0.40 -12.72
N ALA A 210 -1.33 -0.71 -13.43
CA ALA A 210 -0.85 -0.86 -14.80
C ALA A 210 -1.45 0.21 -15.74
N PHE A 211 -2.77 0.47 -15.63
CA PHE A 211 -3.43 1.55 -16.39
C PHE A 211 -2.95 2.93 -15.97
N ALA A 212 -2.72 3.17 -14.67
CA ALA A 212 -2.21 4.43 -14.16
C ALA A 212 -0.89 4.83 -14.83
N ILE A 213 0.06 3.89 -14.89
CA ILE A 213 1.36 4.10 -15.54
C ILE A 213 1.20 4.40 -17.04
N ALA A 214 0.35 3.64 -17.73
CA ALA A 214 0.11 3.86 -19.15
C ALA A 214 -0.57 5.22 -19.41
N CYS A 215 -1.52 5.62 -18.56
CA CYS A 215 -2.16 6.92 -18.63
C CYS A 215 -1.15 8.06 -18.41
N LYS A 216 -0.30 7.96 -17.37
CA LYS A 216 0.73 8.97 -17.10
C LYS A 216 1.70 9.11 -18.26
N LYS A 217 2.18 7.99 -18.83
CA LYS A 217 3.03 8.00 -20.04
C LYS A 217 2.35 8.68 -21.24
N LEU A 218 1.04 8.59 -21.38
CA LEU A 218 0.26 9.27 -22.43
C LEU A 218 -0.07 10.73 -22.08
N GLY A 219 0.24 11.20 -20.87
CA GLY A 219 -0.09 12.53 -20.37
C GLY A 219 -1.54 12.69 -19.91
N TYR A 220 -2.20 11.56 -19.61
CA TYR A 220 -3.55 11.53 -19.06
C TYR A 220 -3.53 11.46 -17.54
N SER A 221 -4.64 11.84 -16.89
CA SER A 221 -4.86 11.55 -15.49
C SER A 221 -4.99 10.03 -15.29
N MET A 222 -4.41 9.52 -14.20
CA MET A 222 -4.61 8.11 -13.82
C MET A 222 -6.04 7.83 -13.31
N ASN A 223 -6.83 8.88 -13.15
CA ASN A 223 -8.23 8.83 -12.75
C ASN A 223 -9.19 9.10 -13.92
N THR A 224 -8.71 9.02 -15.17
CA THR A 224 -9.57 9.25 -16.33
C THR A 224 -10.75 8.30 -16.39
N GLU A 225 -11.92 8.81 -16.71
CA GLU A 225 -13.13 8.05 -17.04
C GLU A 225 -13.45 8.09 -18.55
N SER A 226 -12.52 8.64 -19.36
CA SER A 226 -12.65 8.65 -20.80
C SER A 226 -12.41 7.27 -21.40
N GLU A 227 -13.42 6.70 -22.05
CA GLU A 227 -13.30 5.43 -22.78
C GLU A 227 -12.18 5.48 -23.82
N GLU A 228 -12.00 6.65 -24.53
CA GLU A 228 -10.96 6.82 -25.55
C GLU A 228 -9.56 6.71 -24.93
N GLU A 229 -9.30 7.44 -23.83
CA GLU A 229 -8.01 7.43 -23.13
C GLU A 229 -7.70 6.05 -22.53
N LEU A 230 -8.68 5.37 -21.94
CA LEU A 230 -8.51 4.02 -21.41
C LEU A 230 -8.21 3.00 -22.50
N ARG A 231 -8.79 3.15 -23.71
CA ARG A 231 -8.48 2.29 -24.85
C ARG A 231 -7.07 2.54 -25.39
N GLU A 232 -6.63 3.79 -25.47
CA GLU A 232 -5.25 4.12 -25.84
C GLU A 232 -4.24 3.57 -24.82
N ALA A 233 -4.52 3.69 -23.53
CA ALA A 233 -3.71 3.09 -22.48
C ALA A 233 -3.64 1.54 -22.61
N ALA A 234 -4.76 0.89 -22.90
CA ALA A 234 -4.80 -0.54 -23.15
C ALA A 234 -3.98 -0.96 -24.38
N GLU A 235 -4.06 -0.21 -25.49
CA GLU A 235 -3.25 -0.47 -26.68
C GLU A 235 -1.75 -0.34 -26.38
N LEU A 236 -1.35 0.68 -25.61
CA LEU A 236 0.02 0.89 -25.16
C LEU A 236 0.52 -0.28 -24.29
N LEU A 237 -0.31 -0.78 -23.37
CA LEU A 237 0.02 -1.95 -22.55
C LEU A 237 0.12 -3.24 -23.39
N ILE A 238 -0.68 -3.38 -24.44
CA ILE A 238 -0.59 -4.52 -25.37
C ILE A 238 0.74 -4.47 -26.15
N GLU A 239 1.18 -3.30 -26.57
CA GLU A 239 2.50 -3.11 -27.22
C GLU A 239 3.64 -3.49 -26.28
N GLN A 240 3.59 -3.01 -25.03
CA GLN A 240 4.58 -3.28 -24.00
C GLN A 240 4.74 -4.79 -23.72
N LYS A 241 3.66 -5.56 -23.84
CA LYS A 241 3.62 -6.97 -23.44
C LYS A 241 4.73 -7.82 -24.02
N SER A 242 5.20 -7.49 -25.24
CA SER A 242 6.30 -8.21 -25.89
C SER A 242 7.66 -7.96 -25.21
N LEU A 243 7.76 -6.95 -24.36
CA LEU A 243 8.96 -6.54 -23.62
C LEU A 243 8.96 -7.09 -22.20
N VAL A 244 7.77 -7.26 -21.61
CA VAL A 244 7.56 -7.68 -20.24
C VAL A 244 8.00 -9.12 -20.01
N GLN A 245 8.80 -9.35 -18.98
CA GLN A 245 9.19 -10.68 -18.51
C GLN A 245 8.02 -11.36 -17.80
N ALA A 246 7.42 -10.65 -16.83
CA ALA A 246 6.33 -11.16 -16.02
C ALA A 246 5.46 -10.00 -15.49
N TYR A 247 4.19 -10.33 -15.26
CA TYR A 247 3.28 -9.50 -14.46
C TYR A 247 3.32 -10.04 -13.03
N VAL A 248 3.62 -9.17 -12.06
CA VAL A 248 3.94 -9.54 -10.67
C VAL A 248 3.18 -8.67 -9.68
N MET A 249 3.07 -9.15 -8.46
CA MET A 249 2.94 -8.45 -7.19
C MET A 249 4.15 -8.87 -6.35
N ASP A 250 4.00 -9.48 -5.21
CA ASP A 250 5.10 -9.84 -4.28
C ASP A 250 6.24 -10.67 -4.90
N GLN A 251 6.01 -11.30 -6.07
CA GLN A 251 7.09 -11.98 -6.81
C GLN A 251 8.20 -11.04 -7.31
N ILE A 252 8.02 -9.71 -7.18
CA ILE A 252 9.06 -8.73 -7.50
C ILE A 252 10.27 -8.91 -6.60
N PHE A 253 10.07 -9.18 -5.30
CA PHE A 253 11.15 -9.36 -4.33
C PHE A 253 12.16 -10.40 -4.83
N ASP A 254 11.73 -11.65 -5.02
CA ASP A 254 12.59 -12.71 -5.53
C ASP A 254 13.31 -12.34 -6.83
N LYS A 255 12.62 -11.65 -7.76
CA LYS A 255 13.15 -11.35 -9.09
C LYS A 255 14.17 -10.23 -9.08
N MET A 256 13.94 -9.17 -8.32
CA MET A 256 14.88 -8.05 -8.24
C MET A 256 16.08 -8.40 -7.38
N GLU A 257 15.88 -9.05 -6.24
CA GLU A 257 16.95 -9.50 -5.35
C GLU A 257 17.95 -10.45 -6.05
N ASN A 258 17.44 -11.36 -6.88
CA ASN A 258 18.26 -12.33 -7.62
C ASN A 258 18.77 -11.83 -8.98
N ASN A 259 18.62 -10.55 -9.32
CA ASN A 259 18.99 -9.97 -10.63
C ASN A 259 18.29 -10.63 -11.83
N GLU A 260 17.09 -11.18 -11.64
CA GLU A 260 16.32 -11.80 -12.72
C GLU A 260 15.60 -10.76 -13.60
N ALA A 261 15.43 -9.55 -13.11
CA ALA A 261 14.85 -8.42 -13.83
C ALA A 261 15.71 -7.16 -13.66
N ALA A 262 15.61 -6.26 -14.62
CA ALA A 262 16.35 -5.00 -14.59
C ALA A 262 15.52 -3.84 -14.06
N ILE A 263 14.21 -3.84 -14.33
CA ILE A 263 13.31 -2.71 -14.09
C ILE A 263 11.93 -3.23 -13.71
N ALA A 264 11.33 -2.55 -12.73
CA ALA A 264 9.95 -2.76 -12.33
C ALA A 264 9.30 -1.44 -11.91
N PRO A 265 8.07 -1.10 -12.31
CA PRO A 265 7.27 -0.17 -11.60
C PRO A 265 6.73 -0.88 -10.35
N TYR A 266 6.91 -0.29 -9.17
CA TYR A 266 6.38 -0.85 -7.93
C TYR A 266 6.30 0.21 -6.83
N TYR A 267 5.79 -0.15 -5.67
CA TYR A 267 5.69 0.73 -4.51
C TYR A 267 7.10 1.05 -4.01
N ALA A 268 7.40 2.35 -3.88
CA ALA A 268 8.77 2.80 -3.65
C ALA A 268 9.37 2.26 -2.35
N GLY A 269 8.59 2.22 -1.28
CA GLY A 269 9.01 1.69 0.01
C GLY A 269 9.48 0.23 -0.02
N ASP A 270 8.86 -0.62 -0.84
CA ASP A 270 9.27 -2.03 -0.95
C ASP A 270 10.71 -2.19 -1.47
N ALA A 271 11.26 -1.17 -2.12
CA ALA A 271 12.66 -1.20 -2.54
C ALA A 271 13.61 -1.26 -1.34
N THR A 272 13.26 -0.61 -0.23
CA THR A 272 14.09 -0.60 0.99
C THR A 272 14.23 -1.98 1.61
N LEU A 273 13.20 -2.83 1.46
CA LEU A 273 13.20 -4.22 1.92
C LEU A 273 14.03 -5.13 0.99
N MET A 274 14.19 -4.77 -0.30
CA MET A 274 14.99 -5.51 -1.27
C MET A 274 16.49 -5.11 -1.24
N MET A 275 16.79 -3.85 -0.92
CA MET A 275 18.17 -3.31 -0.94
C MET A 275 19.16 -4.06 -0.04
N PRO A 276 18.79 -4.56 1.16
CA PRO A 276 19.69 -5.37 1.99
C PRO A 276 20.12 -6.69 1.33
N TYR A 277 19.32 -7.23 0.42
CA TYR A 277 19.62 -8.47 -0.31
C TYR A 277 20.31 -8.21 -1.65
N ASN A 278 20.16 -7.00 -2.21
CA ASN A 278 20.80 -6.60 -3.46
C ASN A 278 21.10 -5.09 -3.48
N GLU A 279 22.35 -4.71 -3.14
CA GLU A 279 22.84 -3.32 -3.10
C GLU A 279 22.75 -2.56 -4.43
N ASN A 280 22.48 -3.27 -5.54
CA ASN A 280 22.32 -2.66 -6.86
C ASN A 280 20.88 -2.16 -7.12
N ILE A 281 19.93 -2.46 -6.25
CA ILE A 281 18.57 -1.92 -6.35
C ILE A 281 18.59 -0.43 -6.00
N ALA A 282 17.84 0.32 -6.78
CA ALA A 282 17.62 1.75 -6.56
C ALA A 282 16.22 2.15 -7.00
N VAL A 283 15.78 3.31 -6.53
CA VAL A 283 14.49 3.91 -6.84
C VAL A 283 14.71 5.16 -7.70
N ALA A 284 13.80 5.40 -8.63
CA ALA A 284 13.76 6.63 -9.42
C ALA A 284 12.28 7.06 -9.62
N PHE A 285 12.05 8.36 -9.67
CA PHE A 285 10.71 8.91 -9.83
C PHE A 285 10.54 9.50 -11.23
N PRO A 286 9.46 9.13 -11.94
CA PRO A 286 9.22 9.59 -13.31
C PRO A 286 8.71 11.04 -13.35
N GLU A 287 9.19 11.81 -14.33
CA GLU A 287 8.81 13.22 -14.53
C GLU A 287 7.32 13.39 -14.88
N GLU A 288 6.67 12.39 -15.44
CA GLU A 288 5.24 12.40 -15.78
C GLU A 288 4.33 12.36 -14.54
N GLY A 289 4.91 12.13 -13.37
CA GLY A 289 4.20 11.93 -12.12
C GLY A 289 3.77 10.48 -11.89
N THR A 290 3.27 10.22 -10.70
CA THR A 290 2.96 8.88 -10.22
C THR A 290 1.73 8.83 -9.32
N ASN A 291 1.41 7.64 -8.81
CA ASN A 291 0.38 7.46 -7.79
C ASN A 291 0.98 7.73 -6.39
N LEU A 292 0.33 8.60 -5.62
CA LEU A 292 0.49 8.66 -4.16
C LEU A 292 -0.72 7.94 -3.56
N PHE A 293 -0.49 6.93 -2.75
CA PHE A 293 -1.55 6.17 -2.11
C PHE A 293 -1.52 6.33 -0.59
N ILE A 294 -2.68 6.18 0.03
CA ILE A 294 -2.86 6.15 1.47
C ILE A 294 -3.65 4.89 1.79
N ASP A 295 -3.07 4.02 2.62
CA ASP A 295 -3.80 2.89 3.18
C ASP A 295 -4.34 3.26 4.55
N ALA A 296 -5.56 2.87 4.84
CA ALA A 296 -6.25 3.31 6.04
C ALA A 296 -6.94 2.16 6.78
N ALA A 297 -6.86 2.20 8.10
CA ALA A 297 -7.57 1.27 8.98
C ALA A 297 -9.07 1.59 9.02
N CYS A 298 -9.91 0.60 8.70
CA CYS A 298 -11.36 0.70 8.66
C CYS A 298 -12.01 -0.46 9.41
N ILE A 299 -13.27 -0.27 9.83
CA ILE A 299 -14.07 -1.29 10.50
C ILE A 299 -15.23 -1.69 9.59
N PRO A 300 -15.31 -2.95 9.11
CA PRO A 300 -16.44 -3.43 8.31
C PRO A 300 -17.77 -3.40 9.08
N LYS A 301 -18.86 -3.18 8.35
CA LYS A 301 -20.22 -3.05 8.93
C LYS A 301 -20.69 -4.28 9.70
N ASN A 302 -20.17 -5.44 9.41
CA ASN A 302 -20.51 -6.70 10.07
C ASN A 302 -19.60 -7.05 11.27
N SER A 303 -18.66 -6.19 11.64
CA SER A 303 -17.84 -6.36 12.83
C SER A 303 -18.71 -6.54 14.08
N GLN A 304 -18.27 -7.43 14.96
CA GLN A 304 -18.97 -7.73 16.21
C GLN A 304 -18.27 -7.08 17.42
N HIS A 305 -17.04 -6.56 17.22
CA HIS A 305 -16.18 -6.05 18.28
C HIS A 305 -15.68 -4.63 18.00
N LYS A 306 -16.58 -3.72 17.60
CA LYS A 306 -16.24 -2.35 17.18
C LYS A 306 -15.32 -1.62 18.16
N GLU A 307 -15.63 -1.63 19.47
CA GLU A 307 -14.82 -0.92 20.45
C GLU A 307 -13.43 -1.53 20.64
N ALA A 308 -13.29 -2.86 20.52
CA ALA A 308 -12.00 -3.54 20.55
C ALA A 308 -11.21 -3.28 19.27
N ALA A 309 -11.88 -3.18 18.12
CA ALA A 309 -11.28 -2.80 16.84
C ALA A 309 -10.79 -1.33 16.87
N GLU A 310 -11.57 -0.41 17.42
CA GLU A 310 -11.15 0.97 17.62
C GLU A 310 -9.95 1.08 18.58
N MET A 311 -9.90 0.26 19.62
CA MET A 311 -8.75 0.18 20.52
C MET A 311 -7.50 -0.33 19.80
N PHE A 312 -7.64 -1.32 18.92
CA PHE A 312 -6.50 -1.79 18.11
C PHE A 312 -6.02 -0.72 17.12
N ILE A 313 -6.94 -0.02 16.45
CA ILE A 313 -6.59 1.12 15.60
C ILE A 313 -5.90 2.23 16.40
N ASN A 314 -6.35 2.49 17.62
CA ASN A 314 -5.67 3.45 18.51
C ASN A 314 -4.26 2.99 18.88
N PHE A 315 -4.08 1.69 19.17
CA PHE A 315 -2.78 1.11 19.51
C PHE A 315 -1.79 1.19 18.35
N LEU A 316 -2.24 0.96 17.12
CA LEU A 316 -1.41 1.16 15.93
C LEU A 316 -0.95 2.62 15.73
N ASN A 317 -1.58 3.56 16.39
CA ASN A 317 -1.23 4.98 16.39
C ASN A 317 -0.50 5.43 17.66
N GLU A 318 -0.12 4.52 18.58
CA GLU A 318 0.86 4.84 19.60
C GLU A 318 2.20 5.17 18.93
N PRO A 319 2.88 6.25 19.32
CA PRO A 319 4.07 6.72 18.59
C PRO A 319 5.14 5.66 18.38
N ASN A 320 5.49 4.89 19.42
CA ASN A 320 6.48 3.82 19.33
C ASN A 320 5.99 2.65 18.45
N VAL A 321 4.72 2.27 18.57
CA VAL A 321 4.13 1.19 17.75
C VAL A 321 4.11 1.59 16.28
N ALA A 322 3.69 2.81 15.97
CA ALA A 322 3.64 3.33 14.61
C ALA A 322 5.04 3.50 14.00
N ALA A 323 6.05 3.87 14.82
CA ALA A 323 7.44 4.00 14.37
C ALA A 323 8.03 2.62 14.00
N GLU A 324 8.03 1.65 14.91
CA GLU A 324 8.54 0.31 14.64
C GLU A 324 7.79 -0.38 13.49
N ASN A 325 6.48 -0.14 13.39
CA ASN A 325 5.71 -0.66 12.29
C ASN A 325 6.08 -0.02 10.94
N ALA A 326 6.37 1.28 10.91
CA ALA A 326 6.83 1.97 9.70
C ALA A 326 8.21 1.45 9.24
N GLU A 327 9.11 1.18 10.18
CA GLU A 327 10.42 0.56 9.89
C GLU A 327 10.25 -0.85 9.32
N PHE A 328 9.35 -1.66 9.88
CA PHE A 328 9.07 -3.00 9.38
C PHE A 328 8.49 -2.98 7.96
N ILE A 329 7.50 -2.09 7.71
CA ILE A 329 6.80 -2.02 6.42
C ILE A 329 7.68 -1.35 5.35
N GLY A 330 8.58 -0.43 5.73
CA GLY A 330 9.35 0.39 4.80
C GLY A 330 8.52 1.50 4.13
N TYR A 331 7.40 1.91 4.73
CA TYR A 331 6.52 2.96 4.19
C TYR A 331 6.40 4.13 5.17
N ALA A 332 6.11 5.31 4.62
CA ALA A 332 5.95 6.52 5.42
C ALA A 332 4.76 6.41 6.37
N THR A 333 4.98 6.79 7.62
CA THR A 333 3.92 6.92 8.60
C THR A 333 3.23 8.29 8.50
N PRO A 334 1.89 8.36 8.57
CA PRO A 334 1.18 9.62 8.69
C PRO A 334 1.20 10.18 10.11
N ASN A 335 1.80 9.48 11.08
CA ASN A 335 1.87 9.84 12.50
C ASN A 335 3.12 10.67 12.77
N LEU A 336 2.97 11.97 13.03
CA LEU A 336 4.08 12.90 13.25
C LEU A 336 4.91 12.57 14.50
N ALA A 337 4.29 12.01 15.54
CA ALA A 337 5.02 11.63 16.74
C ALA A 337 5.86 10.38 16.51
N ALA A 338 5.36 9.44 15.70
CA ALA A 338 6.12 8.27 15.25
C ALA A 338 7.27 8.67 14.32
N TYR A 339 7.01 9.55 13.35
CA TYR A 339 8.06 10.07 12.47
C TYR A 339 9.25 10.66 13.24
N ALA A 340 8.99 11.37 14.34
CA ALA A 340 10.04 11.95 15.18
C ALA A 340 10.86 10.90 15.97
N LEU A 341 10.41 9.65 16.04
CA LEU A 341 11.12 8.53 16.68
C LEU A 341 11.96 7.71 15.69
N LEU A 342 11.69 7.84 14.39
CA LEU A 342 12.44 7.11 13.36
C LEU A 342 13.89 7.61 13.27
N ASP A 343 14.78 6.71 12.94
CA ASP A 343 16.17 7.05 12.65
C ASP A 343 16.28 8.05 11.48
N SER A 344 17.29 8.92 11.53
CA SER A 344 17.51 9.92 10.48
C SER A 344 17.72 9.29 9.09
N GLU A 345 18.28 8.09 9.02
CA GLU A 345 18.45 7.34 7.77
C GLU A 345 17.11 6.99 7.14
N VAL A 346 16.12 6.60 7.96
CA VAL A 346 14.75 6.32 7.52
C VAL A 346 14.01 7.59 7.11
N GLN A 347 14.16 8.66 7.90
CA GLN A 347 13.52 9.96 7.62
C GLN A 347 14.03 10.61 6.33
N GLU A 348 15.28 10.38 5.96
CA GLU A 348 15.95 10.93 4.79
C GLU A 348 15.90 10.00 3.56
N ASP A 349 15.35 8.78 3.70
CA ASP A 349 15.22 7.83 2.58
C ASP A 349 14.10 8.26 1.62
N GLU A 350 14.48 8.68 0.41
CA GLU A 350 13.52 9.15 -0.60
C GLU A 350 12.56 8.05 -1.10
N ALA A 351 12.88 6.78 -0.91
CA ALA A 351 11.97 5.68 -1.22
C ALA A 351 10.82 5.59 -0.21
N ILE A 352 11.06 5.98 1.05
CA ILE A 352 10.06 6.01 2.12
C ILE A 352 9.36 7.37 2.15
N TYR A 353 10.13 8.46 2.19
CA TYR A 353 9.66 9.85 2.22
C TYR A 353 10.04 10.56 0.92
N PRO A 354 9.24 10.43 -0.15
CA PRO A 354 9.55 11.01 -1.46
C PRO A 354 9.74 12.53 -1.39
N PRO A 355 10.63 13.11 -2.20
CA PRO A 355 10.83 14.56 -2.29
C PRO A 355 9.54 15.30 -2.62
N GLU A 356 9.39 16.55 -2.14
CA GLU A 356 8.19 17.39 -2.31
C GLU A 356 7.75 17.48 -3.78
N TYR A 357 8.69 17.61 -4.73
CA TYR A 357 8.36 17.68 -6.16
C TYR A 357 7.69 16.40 -6.70
N VAL A 358 7.96 15.23 -6.10
CA VAL A 358 7.30 13.96 -6.44
C VAL A 358 5.87 13.99 -5.92
N ILE A 359 5.69 14.40 -4.67
CA ILE A 359 4.38 14.51 -4.01
C ILE A 359 3.49 15.48 -4.79
N GLU A 360 4.00 16.68 -5.13
CA GLU A 360 3.27 17.69 -5.89
C GLU A 360 2.85 17.23 -7.29
N ASN A 361 3.62 16.34 -7.92
CA ASN A 361 3.36 15.80 -9.26
C ASN A 361 2.58 14.48 -9.24
N SER A 362 2.24 13.97 -8.06
CA SER A 362 1.49 12.73 -7.89
C SER A 362 -0.01 12.96 -7.91
N GLU A 363 -0.75 11.92 -8.25
CA GLU A 363 -2.21 11.86 -8.12
C GLU A 363 -2.58 10.75 -7.13
N GLN A 364 -3.59 10.98 -6.29
CA GLN A 364 -4.24 9.92 -5.53
C GLN A 364 -5.30 9.23 -6.40
N PHE A 365 -5.50 7.94 -6.20
CA PHE A 365 -6.61 7.25 -6.84
C PHE A 365 -7.94 7.72 -6.24
N ILE A 366 -8.92 7.96 -7.12
CA ILE A 366 -10.31 8.18 -6.72
C ILE A 366 -11.14 6.92 -7.00
N HIS A 367 -12.31 6.81 -6.37
CA HIS A 367 -13.29 5.82 -6.77
C HIS A 367 -13.85 6.18 -8.16
N LEU A 368 -13.63 5.31 -9.14
CA LEU A 368 -14.15 5.47 -10.50
C LEU A 368 -15.57 4.94 -10.57
N SER A 369 -16.36 5.43 -11.53
CA SER A 369 -17.70 4.92 -11.81
C SER A 369 -17.70 3.40 -12.07
N GLU A 370 -18.81 2.73 -11.78
CA GLU A 370 -18.96 1.29 -12.07
C GLU A 370 -18.75 0.99 -13.55
N GLU A 371 -19.21 1.88 -14.44
CA GLU A 371 -19.03 1.75 -15.89
C GLU A 371 -17.53 1.79 -16.27
N THR A 372 -16.77 2.70 -15.70
CA THR A 372 -15.32 2.82 -15.92
C THR A 372 -14.57 1.62 -15.36
N ASN A 373 -14.90 1.16 -14.15
CA ASN A 373 -14.28 -0.03 -13.57
C ASN A 373 -14.54 -1.28 -14.43
N LEU A 374 -15.78 -1.49 -14.88
CA LEU A 374 -16.10 -2.60 -15.79
C LEU A 374 -15.38 -2.51 -17.13
N LEU A 375 -15.25 -1.31 -17.69
CA LEU A 375 -14.49 -1.10 -18.92
C LEU A 375 -13.01 -1.42 -18.71
N MET A 376 -12.40 -0.95 -17.62
CA MET A 376 -11.01 -1.21 -17.29
C MET A 376 -10.75 -2.72 -17.12
N ASP A 377 -11.63 -3.45 -16.44
CA ASP A 377 -11.55 -4.91 -16.28
C ASP A 377 -11.65 -5.66 -17.62
N GLN A 378 -12.51 -5.21 -18.52
CA GLN A 378 -12.63 -5.76 -19.87
C GLN A 378 -11.36 -5.52 -20.67
N LEU A 379 -10.86 -4.28 -20.68
CA LEU A 379 -9.64 -3.91 -21.37
C LEU A 379 -8.41 -4.63 -20.81
N TRP A 380 -8.32 -4.79 -19.48
CA TRP A 380 -7.28 -5.58 -18.84
C TRP A 380 -7.30 -7.04 -19.29
N THR A 381 -8.49 -7.62 -19.35
CA THR A 381 -8.65 -8.97 -19.90
C THR A 381 -8.14 -9.05 -21.34
N GLU A 382 -8.39 -8.04 -22.18
CA GLU A 382 -7.84 -7.96 -23.53
C GLU A 382 -6.32 -7.83 -23.55
N VAL A 383 -5.74 -6.96 -22.70
CA VAL A 383 -4.29 -6.81 -22.51
C VAL A 383 -3.67 -8.16 -22.17
N MET A 384 -4.24 -8.87 -21.20
CA MET A 384 -3.72 -10.17 -20.76
C MET A 384 -3.91 -11.28 -21.80
N ALA A 385 -4.94 -11.22 -22.63
CA ALA A 385 -5.20 -12.21 -23.69
C ALA A 385 -4.36 -11.99 -24.96
N LYS A 386 -4.13 -10.73 -25.37
CA LYS A 386 -3.36 -10.39 -26.58
C LYS A 386 -1.85 -10.54 -26.30
N GLY A 387 -1.11 -11.18 -27.20
CA GLY A 387 0.35 -11.33 -27.14
C GLY A 387 0.88 -12.64 -26.54
N GLY A 388 0.04 -13.45 -25.93
CA GLY A 388 0.42 -14.81 -25.52
C GLY A 388 0.57 -15.73 -26.74
N SER A 389 1.79 -16.15 -27.06
CA SER A 389 2.07 -17.22 -28.06
C SER A 389 1.54 -18.59 -27.61
N PHE A 390 0.56 -18.62 -26.71
CA PHE A 390 0.03 -19.85 -26.09
C PHE A 390 -0.74 -20.76 -27.06
N VAL A 391 -1.28 -20.20 -28.15
CA VAL A 391 -2.13 -20.96 -29.06
C VAL A 391 -1.32 -21.89 -29.97
N LYS A 392 -0.03 -21.66 -30.19
CA LYS A 392 0.78 -22.54 -31.06
C LYS A 392 1.40 -23.76 -30.37
N TRP A 393 1.47 -23.78 -29.04
CA TRP A 393 2.10 -24.86 -28.26
C TRP A 393 1.16 -25.60 -27.30
N GLY A 394 -0.07 -25.14 -27.14
CA GLY A 394 -1.03 -25.71 -26.16
C GLY A 394 -1.55 -27.09 -26.56
N LEU A 395 -1.76 -27.35 -27.85
CA LEU A 395 -2.28 -28.64 -28.34
C LEU A 395 -1.27 -29.80 -28.26
N PRO A 396 0.02 -29.63 -28.64
CA PRO A 396 0.98 -30.73 -28.58
C PRO A 396 1.25 -31.25 -27.16
N PRO A 397 1.50 -30.41 -26.12
CA PRO A 397 1.74 -30.94 -24.78
C PRO A 397 0.48 -31.56 -24.16
N ILE A 398 -0.71 -31.02 -24.40
CA ILE A 398 -1.97 -31.63 -23.93
C ILE A 398 -2.19 -33.01 -24.60
N ALA A 399 -1.97 -33.12 -25.91
CA ALA A 399 -2.05 -34.37 -26.60
C ALA A 399 -1.01 -35.39 -26.10
N ALA A 400 0.21 -34.95 -25.80
CA ALA A 400 1.26 -35.78 -25.21
C ALA A 400 0.89 -36.27 -23.79
N ILE A 401 0.33 -35.39 -22.95
CA ILE A 401 -0.13 -35.75 -21.61
C ILE A 401 -1.29 -36.78 -21.71
N LEU A 402 -2.25 -36.55 -22.58
CA LEU A 402 -3.35 -37.50 -22.83
C LEU A 402 -2.82 -38.85 -23.34
N ALA A 403 -1.86 -38.85 -24.26
CA ALA A 403 -1.23 -40.08 -24.74
C ALA A 403 -0.52 -40.83 -23.59
N ILE A 404 0.20 -40.14 -22.71
CA ILE A 404 0.85 -40.76 -21.55
C ILE A 404 -0.19 -41.37 -20.59
N ILE A 405 -1.30 -40.69 -20.36
CA ILE A 405 -2.40 -41.18 -19.50
C ILE A 405 -3.00 -42.44 -20.11
N ILE A 406 -3.27 -42.45 -21.42
CA ILE A 406 -3.82 -43.61 -22.15
C ILE A 406 -2.84 -44.78 -22.08
N VAL A 407 -1.56 -44.55 -22.34
CA VAL A 407 -0.53 -45.62 -22.29
C VAL A 407 -0.44 -46.21 -20.87
N LYS A 408 -0.44 -45.39 -19.84
CA LYS A 408 -0.45 -45.84 -18.41
C LYS A 408 -1.72 -46.65 -18.09
N ALA A 409 -2.89 -46.22 -18.58
CA ALA A 409 -4.16 -46.93 -18.38
C ALA A 409 -4.15 -48.32 -19.07
N VAL A 410 -3.69 -48.39 -20.32
CA VAL A 410 -3.56 -49.64 -21.08
C VAL A 410 -2.55 -50.59 -20.42
N TYR A 411 -1.40 -50.08 -19.99
CA TYR A 411 -0.41 -50.85 -19.25
C TYR A 411 -0.96 -51.45 -17.96
N LYS A 412 -1.69 -50.61 -17.17
CA LYS A 412 -2.34 -51.07 -15.92
C LYS A 412 -3.42 -52.11 -16.18
N ALA A 413 -4.18 -51.99 -17.27
CA ALA A 413 -5.19 -52.97 -17.66
C ALA A 413 -4.55 -54.30 -18.09
N LYS A 414 -3.47 -54.29 -18.90
CA LYS A 414 -2.72 -55.49 -19.30
C LYS A 414 -2.12 -56.18 -18.07
N LYS A 415 -1.54 -55.44 -17.14
CA LYS A 415 -0.97 -55.99 -15.92
C LYS A 415 -2.05 -56.68 -15.05
N ARG A 416 -3.23 -56.06 -14.90
CA ARG A 416 -4.36 -56.67 -14.20
C ARG A 416 -4.88 -57.95 -14.86
N ALA A 417 -4.94 -57.97 -16.20
CA ALA A 417 -5.35 -59.17 -16.96
C ALA A 417 -4.34 -60.32 -16.81
N ALA A 418 -3.03 -60.02 -16.77
CA ALA A 418 -1.99 -61.02 -16.52
C ALA A 418 -2.09 -61.62 -15.10
N TYR A 419 -2.33 -60.77 -14.08
CA TYR A 419 -2.54 -61.27 -12.71
C TYR A 419 -3.81 -62.12 -12.57
N ARG A 420 -4.90 -61.81 -13.28
CA ARG A 420 -6.12 -62.66 -13.28
C ARG A 420 -5.86 -64.02 -13.89
N ARG A 421 -5.14 -64.10 -15.02
CA ARG A 421 -4.76 -65.40 -15.63
C ARG A 421 -3.88 -66.25 -14.74
N MET A 422 -2.90 -65.65 -14.03
CA MET A 422 -2.07 -66.40 -13.06
C MET A 422 -2.87 -66.89 -11.83
N ALA A 423 -3.96 -66.22 -11.48
CA ALA A 423 -4.83 -66.64 -10.38
C ALA A 423 -5.87 -67.69 -10.78
N GLU A 424 -6.13 -67.84 -12.10
CA GLU A 424 -6.99 -68.91 -12.65
C GLU A 424 -6.24 -70.19 -12.95
N ASP A 425 -4.90 -70.16 -13.02
CA ASP A 425 -3.99 -71.29 -13.24
C ASP A 425 -3.42 -71.90 -11.92
N LEU A 426 -3.82 -71.39 -10.73
CA LEU A 426 -3.54 -71.88 -9.37
C LEU A 426 -4.79 -72.46 -8.74
#